data_218b053e782b2b8f762503e25b6a311f
#
_entry.id   218b053e782b2b8f762503e25b6a311f
#
_cell.length_a   1.000
_cell.length_b   1.000
_cell.length_c   1.000
_cell.angle_alpha   90.00
_cell.angle_beta   90.00
_cell.angle_gamma   90.00
#
_symmetry.space_group_name_H-M   'P 1'
#
loop_
_entity.id
_entity.type
_entity.pdbx_description
1 polymer ?
#
loop_
_entity_poly.entity_id
_entity_poly.type
_entity_poly.pdbx_seq_one_letter_code
_entity_poly.pdbx_strand_id
1 'polypeptide(L)'
;MRSDLNEIARIDQYLFRQFSEEEGKRFEAQLLMNDALAEKVDAQRLAHRLIRLYSRKKERDRIERIYRQLLQEPVFAHQLKTIFF
;
A
#
# COMPACT_ATOMS: atom_id res chain seq x y z
N MET A 1 17.48 16.11 -11.75
CA MET A 1 16.11 16.13 -11.19
C MET A 1 15.10 15.38 -12.03
N ARG A 2 15.01 15.66 -13.33
CA ARG A 2 14.11 14.90 -14.20
C ARG A 2 14.45 13.41 -14.29
N SER A 3 15.74 13.06 -14.24
CA SER A 3 16.20 11.66 -14.26
C SER A 3 15.76 10.89 -13.01
N ASP A 4 15.76 11.53 -11.83
CA ASP A 4 15.34 10.88 -10.59
C ASP A 4 13.84 10.61 -10.58
N LEU A 5 13.03 11.54 -11.07
CA LEU A 5 11.59 11.36 -11.20
C LEU A 5 11.24 10.25 -12.21
N ASN A 6 11.97 10.20 -13.34
CA ASN A 6 11.80 9.15 -14.33
C ASN A 6 12.20 7.79 -13.80
N GLU A 7 13.26 7.73 -13.00
CA GLU A 7 13.71 6.50 -12.37
C GLU A 7 12.69 5.98 -11.35
N ILE A 8 12.15 6.87 -10.52
CA ILE A 8 11.08 6.52 -9.56
C ILE A 8 9.84 6.02 -10.30
N ALA A 9 9.45 6.68 -11.39
CA ALA A 9 8.30 6.26 -12.20
C ALA A 9 8.51 4.87 -12.79
N ARG A 10 9.71 4.55 -13.26
CA ARG A 10 10.04 3.22 -13.77
C ARG A 10 10.01 2.16 -12.67
N ILE A 11 10.52 2.48 -11.50
CA ILE A 11 10.47 1.58 -10.34
C ILE A 11 9.02 1.29 -9.97
N ASP A 12 8.17 2.31 -9.92
CA ASP A 12 6.74 2.14 -9.64
C ASP A 12 6.06 1.27 -10.68
N GLN A 13 6.35 1.47 -11.98
CA GLN A 13 5.82 0.62 -13.05
C GLN A 13 6.22 -0.83 -12.87
N TYR A 14 7.45 -1.08 -12.46
CA TYR A 14 7.92 -2.43 -12.15
C TYR A 14 7.17 -3.04 -10.95
N LEU A 15 7.06 -2.30 -9.86
CA LEU A 15 6.40 -2.77 -8.64
C LEU A 15 4.90 -3.02 -8.83
N PHE A 16 4.25 -2.24 -9.69
CA PHE A 16 2.84 -2.43 -10.04
C PHE A 16 2.61 -3.39 -11.21
N ARG A 17 3.68 -4.04 -11.69
CA ARG A 17 3.63 -5.01 -12.79
C ARG A 17 3.04 -4.42 -14.08
N GLN A 18 3.39 -3.17 -14.38
CA GLN A 18 2.94 -2.46 -15.57
C GLN A 18 3.88 -2.62 -16.77
N PHE A 19 5.04 -3.24 -16.57
CA PHE A 19 5.97 -3.55 -17.65
C PHE A 19 5.50 -4.76 -18.46
N SER A 20 5.82 -4.78 -19.75
CA SER A 20 5.71 -5.99 -20.55
C SER A 20 6.68 -7.05 -20.00
N GLU A 21 6.50 -8.29 -20.42
CA GLU A 21 7.38 -9.40 -19.97
C GLU A 21 8.84 -9.12 -20.32
N GLU A 22 9.10 -8.61 -21.52
CA GLU A 22 10.46 -8.26 -21.97
C GLU A 22 11.06 -7.12 -21.17
N GLU A 23 10.29 -6.05 -20.95
CA GLU A 23 10.74 -4.90 -20.17
C GLU A 23 11.01 -5.28 -18.71
N GLY A 24 10.15 -6.12 -18.15
CA GLY A 24 10.32 -6.64 -16.81
C GLY A 24 11.61 -7.43 -16.66
N LYS A 25 11.90 -8.30 -17.61
CA LYS A 25 13.14 -9.08 -17.62
C LYS A 25 14.38 -8.21 -17.76
N ARG A 26 14.33 -7.18 -18.62
CA ARG A 26 15.42 -6.22 -18.76
C ARG A 26 15.65 -5.45 -17.47
N PHE A 27 14.59 -5.02 -16.82
CA PHE A 27 14.69 -4.30 -15.56
C PHE A 27 15.27 -5.19 -14.46
N GLU A 28 14.85 -6.44 -14.37
CA GLU A 28 15.40 -7.40 -13.42
C GLU A 28 16.88 -7.67 -13.66
N ALA A 29 17.30 -7.74 -14.92
CA ALA A 29 18.71 -7.86 -15.27
C ALA A 29 19.51 -6.63 -14.80
N GLN A 30 18.96 -5.43 -14.95
CA GLN A 30 19.58 -4.21 -14.44
C GLN A 30 19.71 -4.23 -12.92
N LEU A 31 18.73 -4.76 -12.21
CA LEU A 31 18.77 -4.89 -10.75
C LEU A 31 19.92 -5.78 -10.28
N LEU A 32 20.20 -6.86 -11.01
CA LEU A 32 21.30 -7.76 -10.69
C LEU A 32 22.67 -7.10 -10.87
N MET A 33 22.77 -6.14 -11.78
CA MET A 33 24.04 -5.49 -12.11
C MET A 33 24.22 -4.12 -11.45
N ASN A 34 23.20 -3.56 -10.85
CA ASN A 34 23.23 -2.21 -10.28
C ASN A 34 22.67 -2.21 -8.86
N ASP A 35 23.57 -2.25 -7.88
CA ASP A 35 23.21 -2.29 -6.47
C ASP A 35 22.47 -1.02 -6.02
N ALA A 36 22.85 0.13 -6.55
CA ALA A 36 22.17 1.40 -6.23
C ALA A 36 20.71 1.39 -6.69
N LEU A 37 20.45 0.85 -7.88
CA LEU A 37 19.08 0.70 -8.37
C LEU A 37 18.29 -0.30 -7.52
N ALA A 38 18.91 -1.41 -7.15
CA ALA A 38 18.28 -2.41 -6.27
C ALA A 38 17.89 -1.82 -4.92
N GLU A 39 18.74 -1.00 -4.32
CA GLU A 39 18.46 -0.31 -3.06
C GLU A 39 17.27 0.65 -3.20
N LYS A 40 17.19 1.38 -4.31
CA LYS A 40 16.07 2.28 -4.58
C LYS A 40 14.76 1.53 -4.74
N VAL A 41 14.79 0.37 -5.40
CA VAL A 41 13.60 -0.50 -5.55
C VAL A 41 13.15 -0.99 -4.18
N ASP A 42 14.06 -1.45 -3.33
CA ASP A 42 13.73 -1.92 -1.99
C ASP A 42 13.15 -0.80 -1.12
N ALA A 43 13.73 0.40 -1.20
CA ALA A 43 13.24 1.57 -0.48
C ALA A 43 11.82 1.94 -0.93
N GLN A 44 11.56 1.92 -2.23
CA GLN A 44 10.23 2.24 -2.77
C GLN A 44 9.20 1.18 -2.40
N ARG A 45 9.59 -0.08 -2.39
CA ARG A 45 8.72 -1.19 -1.94
C ARG A 45 8.32 -1.01 -0.48
N LEU A 46 9.29 -0.66 0.37
CA LEU A 46 9.04 -0.38 1.78
C LEU A 46 8.11 0.83 1.96
N ALA A 47 8.33 1.91 1.20
CA ALA A 47 7.48 3.09 1.23
C ALA A 47 6.02 2.74 0.90
N HIS A 48 5.79 1.95 -0.16
CA HIS A 48 4.44 1.49 -0.53
C HIS A 48 3.79 0.68 0.59
N ARG A 49 4.57 -0.20 1.24
CA ARG A 49 4.07 -1.00 2.37
C ARG A 49 3.65 -0.13 3.54
N LEU A 50 4.48 0.86 3.91
CA LEU A 50 4.19 1.77 5.01
C LEU A 50 2.95 2.62 4.74
N ILE A 51 2.80 3.13 3.51
CA ILE A 51 1.62 3.89 3.11
C ILE A 51 0.36 3.04 3.25
N ARG A 52 0.39 1.78 2.79
CA ARG A 52 -0.75 0.87 2.92
C ARG A 52 -1.11 0.58 4.38
N LEU A 53 -0.11 0.31 5.21
CA LEU A 53 -0.33 0.05 6.63
C LEU A 53 -0.91 1.28 7.36
N TYR A 54 -0.39 2.47 7.04
CA TYR A 54 -0.87 3.72 7.62
C TYR A 54 -2.32 4.00 7.20
N SER A 55 -2.64 3.83 5.93
CA SER A 55 -3.99 4.02 5.41
C SER A 55 -5.00 3.07 6.08
N ARG A 56 -4.63 1.79 6.20
CA ARG A 56 -5.47 0.79 6.87
C ARG A 56 -5.73 1.14 8.33
N LYS A 57 -4.70 1.60 9.03
CA LYS A 57 -4.84 2.02 10.43
C LYS A 57 -5.80 3.19 10.57
N LYS A 58 -5.68 4.21 9.71
CA LYS A 58 -6.60 5.35 9.70
C LYS A 58 -8.04 4.94 9.44
N GLU A 59 -8.25 4.07 8.46
CA GLU A 59 -9.58 3.55 8.15
C GLU A 59 -10.15 2.75 9.30
N ARG A 60 -9.35 1.92 9.95
CA ARG A 60 -9.74 1.16 11.12
C ARG A 60 -10.18 2.07 12.26
N ASP A 61 -9.37 3.09 12.58
CA ASP A 61 -9.66 4.05 13.64
C ASP A 61 -10.96 4.81 13.36
N ARG A 62 -11.19 5.18 12.10
CA ARG A 62 -12.42 5.85 11.66
C ARG A 62 -13.64 4.94 11.82
N ILE A 63 -13.54 3.70 11.40
CA ILE A 63 -14.62 2.71 11.52
C ILE A 63 -14.94 2.45 12.98
N GLU A 64 -13.92 2.30 13.84
CA GLU A 64 -14.11 2.11 15.27
C GLU A 64 -14.85 3.28 15.92
N ARG A 65 -14.53 4.51 15.54
CA ARG A 65 -15.23 5.71 16.06
C ARG A 65 -16.70 5.72 15.66
N ILE A 66 -16.99 5.43 14.40
CA ILE A 66 -18.38 5.35 13.91
C ILE A 66 -19.13 4.24 14.63
N TYR A 67 -18.50 3.09 14.79
CA TYR A 67 -19.08 1.93 15.47
C TYR A 67 -19.43 2.24 16.93
N ARG A 68 -18.53 2.91 17.66
CA ARG A 68 -18.77 3.34 19.03
C ARG A 68 -19.95 4.30 19.15
N GLN A 69 -20.07 5.26 18.21
CA GLN A 69 -21.20 6.19 18.19
C GLN A 69 -22.52 5.46 17.97
N LEU A 70 -22.55 4.51 17.06
CA LEU A 70 -23.75 3.71 16.78
C LEU A 70 -24.12 2.80 17.94
N LEU A 71 -23.15 2.27 18.68
CA LEU A 71 -23.39 1.45 19.86
C LEU A 71 -24.00 2.21 21.03
N GLN A 72 -23.90 3.54 21.05
CA GLN A 72 -24.53 4.38 22.08
C GLN A 72 -26.04 4.49 21.88
N GLU A 73 -26.56 4.15 20.70
CA GLU A 73 -28.01 4.11 20.47
C GLU A 73 -28.56 2.75 20.95
N PRO A 74 -29.50 2.72 21.92
CA PRO A 74 -29.95 1.47 22.53
C PRO A 74 -30.56 0.47 21.54
N VAL A 75 -31.30 0.94 20.55
CA VAL A 75 -31.94 0.09 19.52
C VAL A 75 -30.88 -0.58 18.65
N PHE A 76 -29.89 0.18 18.20
CA PHE A 76 -28.82 -0.31 17.35
C PHE A 76 -27.92 -1.30 18.09
N ALA A 77 -27.56 -0.99 19.34
CA ALA A 77 -26.78 -1.87 20.19
C ALA A 77 -27.47 -3.21 20.40
N HIS A 78 -28.80 -3.19 20.63
CA HIS A 78 -29.59 -4.41 20.81
C HIS A 78 -29.62 -5.26 19.52
N GLN A 79 -29.84 -4.63 18.37
CA GLN A 79 -29.82 -5.30 17.07
C GLN A 79 -28.48 -5.96 16.77
N LEU A 80 -27.36 -5.27 17.05
CA LEU A 80 -26.03 -5.84 16.86
C LEU A 80 -25.79 -7.05 17.75
N LYS A 81 -26.20 -6.98 19.02
CA LYS A 81 -26.08 -8.11 19.93
C LYS A 81 -26.87 -9.32 19.47
N THR A 82 -28.05 -9.08 18.90
CA THR A 82 -28.89 -10.15 18.38
C THR A 82 -28.29 -10.83 17.15
N ILE A 83 -27.59 -10.06 16.30
CA ILE A 83 -26.98 -10.57 15.05
C ILE A 83 -25.64 -11.23 15.30
N PHE A 84 -24.77 -10.63 16.15
CA PHE A 84 -23.38 -11.04 16.31
C PHE A 84 -23.07 -11.77 17.62
N PHE A 85 -24.00 -11.77 18.54
CA PHE A 85 -23.92 -12.47 19.82
C PHE A 85 -25.15 -13.37 20.04
#